data_8c8c2be16bb5bc668bb87bb89ed26995
#
_entry.id   8c8c2be16bb5bc668bb87bb89ed26995
#
_cell.length_a   1.000
_cell.length_b   1.000
_cell.length_c   1.000
_cell.angle_alpha   90.00
_cell.angle_beta   90.00
_cell.angle_gamma   90.00
#
_symmetry.space_group_name_H-M   'P 1'
#
loop_
_entity.id
_entity.type
_entity.pdbx_description
1 polymer ?
#
loop_
_entity_poly.entity_id
_entity_poly.type
_entity_poly.pdbx_seq_one_letter_code
_entity_poly.pdbx_strand_id
1 'polypeptide(L)'
;MSNDKWKMKSLRLMIVAGEASGDAHGASLVNALREATPEINFEFFGATGLRMRAAAVESIVDTDKLSLMGLWEIGTALPKFLDAYRRLKVAATERNPDAVVLIDWPEFNLRLARWLHRRGTRVIYYISPQLWAWRSYRARSIRRDVDLLLSILPFEKEWYASRGITNVEYVGHPLAGNVVAAYDRNEFCRRHNLDPNSPIISLLPGSRHKELARILPPMIDAAANISKQRADIQFVLVIAPNRDPKEAQEIISAHDPPLANLRLIHHGTREALAASDAAAIASGTATLEAALLGTPMVIVYKESPINWHVLGKLINVENYGLVNLIAGRTVVTELMQQDCNGERMAKELLDLLPSERNSSLRGELQRIAGRLGEAGASQRAAEKILSFIQSTTPSS
;
A
#
# COMPACT_ATOMS: atom_id res chain seq x y z
N MET A 1 -41.75 6.30 7.05
CA MET A 1 -41.36 4.87 7.09
C MET A 1 -40.24 4.75 8.10
N SER A 2 -40.48 4.18 9.27
CA SER A 2 -39.60 4.23 10.43
C SER A 2 -38.34 3.37 10.19
N ASN A 3 -37.22 3.95 10.53
CA ASN A 3 -35.87 3.40 10.36
C ASN A 3 -35.53 2.43 11.50
N ASP A 4 -36.29 1.35 11.65
CA ASP A 4 -36.01 0.27 12.60
C ASP A 4 -34.96 -0.73 12.05
N LYS A 5 -33.87 -0.18 11.43
CA LYS A 5 -32.81 -1.02 10.85
C LYS A 5 -31.85 -1.62 11.88
N TRP A 6 -31.71 -1.02 13.07
CA TRP A 6 -30.74 -1.43 14.05
C TRP A 6 -31.37 -1.82 15.37
N LYS A 7 -31.34 -3.12 15.68
CA LYS A 7 -31.76 -3.65 16.99
C LYS A 7 -30.73 -3.39 18.10
N MET A 8 -29.47 -3.11 17.74
CA MET A 8 -28.38 -2.90 18.70
C MET A 8 -28.14 -1.42 18.92
N LYS A 9 -28.14 -0.99 20.19
CA LYS A 9 -27.85 0.41 20.59
C LYS A 9 -26.35 0.69 20.77
N SER A 10 -25.54 -0.35 20.90
CA SER A 10 -24.09 -0.26 21.05
C SER A 10 -23.38 -1.39 20.34
N LEU A 11 -22.20 -1.13 19.78
CA LEU A 11 -21.31 -2.10 19.14
C LEU A 11 -19.89 -1.94 19.67
N ARG A 12 -19.32 -3.04 20.10
CA ARG A 12 -17.94 -3.10 20.57
C ARG A 12 -17.07 -3.80 19.54
N LEU A 13 -16.14 -3.06 18.93
CA LEU A 13 -15.27 -3.55 17.88
C LEU A 13 -13.81 -3.45 18.28
N MET A 14 -13.10 -4.57 18.21
CA MET A 14 -11.65 -4.59 18.37
C MET A 14 -10.99 -4.43 16.98
N ILE A 15 -10.10 -3.45 16.83
CA ILE A 15 -9.42 -3.17 15.56
C ILE A 15 -7.91 -3.36 15.74
N VAL A 16 -7.29 -4.15 14.88
CA VAL A 16 -5.86 -4.49 14.98
C VAL A 16 -5.14 -4.15 13.68
N ALA A 17 -4.28 -3.14 13.74
CA ALA A 17 -3.39 -2.73 12.64
C ALA A 17 -1.95 -2.66 13.16
N GLY A 18 -0.99 -3.12 12.37
CA GLY A 18 0.42 -3.24 12.79
C GLY A 18 1.37 -2.21 12.20
N GLU A 19 0.96 -1.53 11.13
CA GLU A 19 1.79 -0.59 10.38
C GLU A 19 1.05 0.73 10.14
N ALA A 20 1.78 1.79 9.79
CA ALA A 20 1.23 3.13 9.58
C ALA A 20 0.16 3.18 8.47
N SER A 21 0.29 2.35 7.43
CA SER A 21 -0.74 2.21 6.39
C SER A 21 -2.02 1.57 6.93
N GLY A 22 -1.88 0.47 7.67
CA GLY A 22 -3.00 -0.20 8.33
C GLY A 22 -3.70 0.70 9.35
N ASP A 23 -2.95 1.49 10.11
CA ASP A 23 -3.48 2.48 11.05
C ASP A 23 -4.31 3.57 10.33
N ALA A 24 -3.83 4.04 9.17
CA ALA A 24 -4.58 5.00 8.36
C ALA A 24 -5.90 4.42 7.84
N HIS A 25 -5.88 3.17 7.37
CA HIS A 25 -7.07 2.47 6.90
C HIS A 25 -8.04 2.17 8.06
N GLY A 26 -7.52 1.82 9.24
CA GLY A 26 -8.31 1.63 10.45
C GLY A 26 -9.03 2.90 10.87
N ALA A 27 -8.35 4.04 10.87
CA ALA A 27 -8.94 5.34 11.18
C ALA A 27 -10.05 5.72 10.20
N SER A 28 -9.81 5.52 8.89
CA SER A 28 -10.83 5.77 7.86
C SER A 28 -12.04 4.87 8.01
N LEU A 29 -11.83 3.58 8.35
CA LEU A 29 -12.92 2.64 8.62
C LEU A 29 -13.75 3.04 9.84
N VAL A 30 -13.11 3.43 10.94
CA VAL A 30 -13.78 3.91 12.17
C VAL A 30 -14.70 5.09 11.88
N ASN A 31 -14.20 6.07 11.13
CA ASN A 31 -15.00 7.23 10.74
C ASN A 31 -16.18 6.82 9.85
N ALA A 32 -15.95 5.94 8.86
CA ALA A 32 -16.99 5.44 7.98
C ALA A 32 -18.09 4.64 8.74
N LEU A 33 -17.71 3.85 9.76
CA LEU A 33 -18.67 3.14 10.61
C LEU A 33 -19.58 4.11 11.39
N ARG A 34 -18.99 5.17 11.98
CA ARG A 34 -19.75 6.22 12.68
C ARG A 34 -20.67 7.00 11.76
N GLU A 35 -20.19 7.33 10.55
CA GLU A 35 -20.98 8.04 9.55
C GLU A 35 -22.15 7.21 9.02
N ALA A 36 -21.95 5.91 8.82
CA ALA A 36 -22.96 5.00 8.30
C ALA A 36 -24.12 4.75 9.29
N THR A 37 -23.86 4.83 10.59
CA THR A 37 -24.84 4.52 11.64
C THR A 37 -24.64 5.44 12.86
N PRO A 38 -25.02 6.73 12.76
CA PRO A 38 -24.85 7.71 13.84
C PRO A 38 -25.61 7.36 15.12
N GLU A 39 -26.64 6.53 15.01
CA GLU A 39 -27.50 6.07 16.12
C GLU A 39 -26.83 4.98 16.97
N ILE A 40 -25.75 4.34 16.51
CA ILE A 40 -25.06 3.31 17.24
C ILE A 40 -23.94 3.92 18.08
N ASN A 41 -23.89 3.58 19.35
CA ASN A 41 -22.76 3.90 20.20
C ASN A 41 -21.63 2.88 19.99
N PHE A 42 -20.53 3.32 19.35
CA PHE A 42 -19.37 2.47 19.10
C PHE A 42 -18.34 2.57 20.22
N GLU A 43 -17.90 1.43 20.71
CA GLU A 43 -16.70 1.28 21.53
C GLU A 43 -15.61 0.64 20.66
N PHE A 44 -14.55 1.41 20.33
CA PHE A 44 -13.42 0.91 19.55
C PHE A 44 -12.17 0.79 20.42
N PHE A 45 -11.50 -0.34 20.35
CA PHE A 45 -10.24 -0.58 21.04
C PHE A 45 -9.35 -1.54 20.24
N GLY A 46 -8.03 -1.57 20.52
CA GLY A 46 -7.16 -2.56 19.87
C GLY A 46 -5.69 -2.16 19.75
N ALA A 47 -5.06 -2.58 18.65
CA ALA A 47 -3.68 -2.20 18.32
C ALA A 47 -3.70 -1.03 17.33
N THR A 48 -3.15 0.12 17.76
CA THR A 48 -3.38 1.41 17.10
C THR A 48 -2.10 2.19 16.92
N GLY A 49 -2.01 2.93 15.81
CA GLY A 49 -1.07 4.01 15.63
C GLY A 49 -1.71 5.38 15.91
N LEU A 50 -1.04 6.45 15.49
CA LEU A 50 -1.46 7.83 15.73
C LEU A 50 -2.84 8.17 15.15
N ARG A 51 -3.14 7.67 13.95
CA ARG A 51 -4.38 8.04 13.23
C ARG A 51 -5.62 7.40 13.84
N MET A 52 -5.56 6.12 14.22
CA MET A 52 -6.68 5.48 14.91
C MET A 52 -6.88 6.08 16.32
N ARG A 53 -5.82 6.43 17.04
CA ARG A 53 -5.96 7.17 18.31
C ARG A 53 -6.62 8.53 18.13
N ALA A 54 -6.25 9.27 17.05
CA ALA A 54 -6.92 10.52 16.69
C ALA A 54 -8.40 10.33 16.31
N ALA A 55 -8.75 9.15 15.77
CA ALA A 55 -10.12 8.72 15.53
C ALA A 55 -10.81 8.14 16.78
N ALA A 56 -10.28 8.40 18.00
CA ALA A 56 -10.82 7.94 19.26
C ALA A 56 -10.97 6.42 19.39
N VAL A 57 -10.01 5.66 18.89
CA VAL A 57 -9.85 4.23 19.17
C VAL A 57 -8.95 4.07 20.41
N GLU A 58 -9.43 3.36 21.42
CA GLU A 58 -8.66 3.10 22.65
C GLU A 58 -7.46 2.17 22.33
N SER A 59 -6.26 2.60 22.72
CA SER A 59 -5.02 1.87 22.46
C SER A 59 -4.72 0.85 23.55
N ILE A 60 -4.92 -0.42 23.26
CA ILE A 60 -4.43 -1.52 24.10
C ILE A 60 -2.94 -1.76 23.81
N VAL A 61 -2.56 -1.65 22.53
CA VAL A 61 -1.18 -1.78 22.06
C VAL A 61 -0.86 -0.60 21.15
N ASP A 62 0.22 0.11 21.46
CA ASP A 62 0.75 1.20 20.65
C ASP A 62 1.70 0.64 19.59
N THR A 63 1.26 0.63 18.33
CA THR A 63 2.03 0.04 17.22
C THR A 63 3.12 0.96 16.68
N ASP A 64 3.08 2.26 16.94
CA ASP A 64 4.18 3.16 16.56
C ASP A 64 5.47 2.76 17.30
N LYS A 65 5.35 2.33 18.56
CA LYS A 65 6.48 1.82 19.34
C LYS A 65 7.00 0.46 18.89
N LEU A 66 6.17 -0.32 18.19
CA LEU A 66 6.58 -1.61 17.62
C LEU A 66 7.24 -1.43 16.25
N SER A 67 6.79 -0.49 15.43
CA SER A 67 7.25 -0.24 14.06
C SER A 67 8.62 0.44 13.98
N LEU A 68 9.00 1.23 15.00
CA LEU A 68 10.29 1.91 15.07
C LEU A 68 11.48 0.94 15.20
N MET A 69 11.22 -0.33 15.53
CA MET A 69 12.23 -1.37 15.61
C MET A 69 12.33 -2.10 14.28
N GLY A 70 13.31 -1.74 13.49
CA GLY A 70 13.57 -2.37 12.18
C GLY A 70 13.79 -3.88 12.31
N LEU A 71 13.59 -4.61 11.20
CA LEU A 71 13.74 -6.07 11.05
C LEU A 71 15.10 -6.67 11.53
N TRP A 72 16.07 -5.84 11.85
CA TRP A 72 17.39 -6.25 12.35
C TRP A 72 17.41 -6.70 13.81
N GLU A 73 16.41 -6.34 14.60
CA GLU A 73 16.30 -6.71 16.01
C GLU A 73 15.30 -7.86 16.23
N ILE A 74 15.31 -8.88 15.37
CA ILE A 74 14.36 -10.02 15.46
C ILE A 74 14.40 -10.66 16.86
N GLY A 75 15.58 -10.71 17.51
CA GLY A 75 15.71 -11.25 18.86
C GLY A 75 15.06 -10.39 19.94
N THR A 76 15.12 -9.07 19.83
CA THR A 76 14.54 -8.12 20.79
C THR A 76 13.08 -7.76 20.48
N ALA A 77 12.65 -7.91 19.22
CA ALA A 77 11.27 -7.68 18.80
C ALA A 77 10.31 -8.79 19.25
N LEU A 78 10.76 -10.05 19.30
CA LEU A 78 9.92 -11.20 19.63
C LEU A 78 9.20 -11.08 20.99
N PRO A 79 9.88 -10.68 22.11
CA PRO A 79 9.19 -10.48 23.40
C PRO A 79 8.07 -9.44 23.33
N LYS A 80 8.29 -8.33 22.60
CA LYS A 80 7.29 -7.26 22.45
C LYS A 80 6.11 -7.70 21.61
N PHE A 81 6.33 -8.47 20.56
CA PHE A 81 5.25 -9.09 19.78
C PHE A 81 4.43 -10.08 20.64
N LEU A 82 5.09 -10.86 21.48
CA LEU A 82 4.41 -11.78 22.40
C LEU A 82 3.63 -11.04 23.46
N ASP A 83 4.16 -9.94 24.02
CA ASP A 83 3.45 -9.08 24.95
C ASP A 83 2.22 -8.44 24.29
N ALA A 84 2.37 -7.83 23.11
CA ALA A 84 1.26 -7.29 22.34
C ALA A 84 0.17 -8.33 22.07
N TYR A 85 0.57 -9.53 21.66
CA TYR A 85 -0.33 -10.64 21.42
C TYR A 85 -1.09 -11.05 22.69
N ARG A 86 -0.39 -11.13 23.84
CA ARG A 86 -1.00 -11.45 25.14
C ARG A 86 -1.99 -10.38 25.57
N ARG A 87 -1.61 -9.09 25.50
CA ARG A 87 -2.47 -7.96 25.89
C ARG A 87 -3.76 -7.91 25.05
N LEU A 88 -3.66 -8.09 23.73
CA LEU A 88 -4.83 -8.13 22.86
C LEU A 88 -5.75 -9.31 23.17
N LYS A 89 -5.20 -10.49 23.51
CA LYS A 89 -5.99 -11.65 23.94
C LYS A 89 -6.72 -11.39 25.24
N VAL A 90 -6.06 -10.76 26.23
CA VAL A 90 -6.68 -10.39 27.50
C VAL A 90 -7.83 -9.42 27.25
N ALA A 91 -7.56 -8.32 26.50
CA ALA A 91 -8.58 -7.34 26.18
C ALA A 91 -9.79 -7.93 25.43
N ALA A 92 -9.55 -8.84 24.45
CA ALA A 92 -10.62 -9.53 23.75
C ALA A 92 -11.45 -10.44 24.68
N THR A 93 -10.80 -11.07 25.67
CA THR A 93 -11.51 -11.93 26.65
C THR A 93 -12.35 -11.11 27.63
N GLU A 94 -11.79 -10.03 28.15
CA GLU A 94 -12.45 -9.20 29.18
C GLU A 94 -13.58 -8.36 28.61
N ARG A 95 -13.39 -7.83 27.39
CA ARG A 95 -14.34 -6.89 26.77
C ARG A 95 -15.35 -7.57 25.85
N ASN A 96 -15.11 -8.83 25.48
CA ASN A 96 -15.98 -9.63 24.61
C ASN A 96 -16.53 -8.86 23.41
N PRO A 97 -15.68 -8.48 22.42
CA PRO A 97 -16.11 -7.66 21.28
C PRO A 97 -17.12 -8.40 20.41
N ASP A 98 -18.07 -7.67 19.83
CA ASP A 98 -19.07 -8.19 18.89
C ASP A 98 -18.43 -8.71 17.61
N ALA A 99 -17.32 -8.07 17.19
CA ALA A 99 -16.44 -8.55 16.13
C ALA A 99 -15.02 -7.97 16.27
N VAL A 100 -14.06 -8.63 15.64
CA VAL A 100 -12.67 -8.17 15.54
C VAL A 100 -12.33 -7.91 14.09
N VAL A 101 -11.82 -6.71 13.78
CA VAL A 101 -11.35 -6.31 12.46
C VAL A 101 -9.82 -6.33 12.45
N LEU A 102 -9.26 -7.25 11.69
CA LEU A 102 -7.82 -7.41 11.49
C LEU A 102 -7.41 -6.73 10.18
N ILE A 103 -6.49 -5.78 10.24
CA ILE A 103 -6.08 -4.99 9.07
C ILE A 103 -4.65 -5.33 8.70
N ASP A 104 -4.46 -5.88 7.47
CA ASP A 104 -3.14 -6.28 6.97
C ASP A 104 -2.32 -7.11 8.01
N TRP A 105 -1.01 -6.90 8.16
CA TRP A 105 -0.13 -7.50 9.17
C TRP A 105 -0.24 -9.02 9.34
N PRO A 106 -0.05 -9.79 8.27
CA PRO A 106 -0.45 -11.20 8.20
C PRO A 106 0.24 -12.13 9.19
N GLU A 107 1.50 -11.83 9.55
CA GLU A 107 2.26 -12.69 10.47
C GLU A 107 1.67 -12.70 11.88
N PHE A 108 1.12 -11.58 12.29
CA PHE A 108 0.48 -11.41 13.59
C PHE A 108 -1.02 -11.76 13.52
N ASN A 109 -1.71 -11.16 12.57
CA ASN A 109 -3.16 -11.20 12.46
C ASN A 109 -3.71 -12.61 12.17
N LEU A 110 -3.03 -13.43 11.35
CA LEU A 110 -3.47 -14.80 11.10
C LEU A 110 -3.38 -15.70 12.35
N ARG A 111 -2.40 -15.45 13.24
CA ARG A 111 -2.31 -16.15 14.52
C ARG A 111 -3.40 -15.71 15.49
N LEU A 112 -3.66 -14.41 15.52
CA LEU A 112 -4.70 -13.83 16.37
C LEU A 112 -6.09 -14.28 15.89
N ALA A 113 -6.36 -14.29 14.57
CA ALA A 113 -7.58 -14.80 13.97
C ALA A 113 -7.90 -16.23 14.43
N ARG A 114 -6.90 -17.12 14.36
CA ARG A 114 -7.06 -18.51 14.81
C ARG A 114 -7.47 -18.63 16.28
N TRP A 115 -6.89 -17.80 17.13
CA TRP A 115 -7.22 -17.84 18.57
C TRP A 115 -8.62 -17.28 18.83
N LEU A 116 -8.99 -16.16 18.17
CA LEU A 116 -10.31 -15.55 18.27
C LEU A 116 -11.42 -16.45 17.77
N HIS A 117 -11.26 -17.00 16.57
CA HIS A 117 -12.22 -17.90 15.95
C HIS A 117 -12.52 -19.14 16.82
N ARG A 118 -11.49 -19.74 17.44
CA ARG A 118 -11.66 -20.86 18.38
C ARG A 118 -12.48 -20.54 19.64
N ARG A 119 -12.65 -19.26 19.94
CA ARG A 119 -13.47 -18.74 21.05
C ARG A 119 -14.85 -18.28 20.61
N GLY A 120 -15.19 -18.49 19.35
CA GLY A 120 -16.45 -18.06 18.76
C GLY A 120 -16.55 -16.56 18.50
N THR A 121 -15.42 -15.82 18.56
CA THR A 121 -15.40 -14.39 18.21
C THR A 121 -15.44 -14.24 16.70
N ARG A 122 -16.30 -13.37 16.19
CA ARG A 122 -16.39 -13.05 14.75
C ARG A 122 -15.12 -12.34 14.27
N VAL A 123 -14.47 -12.91 13.26
CA VAL A 123 -13.21 -12.39 12.70
C VAL A 123 -13.44 -11.84 11.30
N ILE A 124 -13.22 -10.56 11.15
CA ILE A 124 -13.26 -9.84 9.89
C ILE A 124 -11.83 -9.49 9.52
N TYR A 125 -11.42 -9.77 8.28
CA TYR A 125 -10.09 -9.41 7.80
C TYR A 125 -10.23 -8.34 6.70
N TYR A 126 -9.77 -7.15 6.97
CA TYR A 126 -9.79 -6.02 6.05
C TYR A 126 -8.38 -5.78 5.48
N ILE A 127 -8.29 -5.57 4.18
CA ILE A 127 -7.04 -5.53 3.40
C ILE A 127 -6.34 -6.88 3.46
N SER A 128 -6.78 -7.74 2.56
CA SER A 128 -6.31 -9.11 2.40
C SER A 128 -4.78 -9.19 2.32
N PRO A 129 -4.15 -10.13 3.01
CA PRO A 129 -2.73 -10.37 2.79
C PRO A 129 -2.49 -10.87 1.36
N GLN A 130 -1.38 -10.45 0.75
CA GLN A 130 -1.02 -10.78 -0.64
C GLN A 130 -0.59 -12.26 -0.78
N LEU A 131 -1.47 -13.19 -0.40
CA LEU A 131 -1.19 -14.64 -0.45
C LEU A 131 -1.11 -15.18 -1.88
N TRP A 132 -1.63 -14.44 -2.85
CA TRP A 132 -1.51 -14.74 -4.27
C TRP A 132 -0.07 -14.56 -4.77
N ALA A 133 0.70 -13.63 -4.20
CA ALA A 133 2.10 -13.40 -4.56
C ALA A 133 3.04 -14.40 -3.89
N TRP A 134 2.81 -14.75 -2.64
CA TRP A 134 3.67 -15.63 -1.89
C TRP A 134 2.93 -16.31 -0.72
N ARG A 135 3.40 -17.50 -0.30
CA ARG A 135 2.80 -18.28 0.80
C ARG A 135 1.30 -18.58 0.62
N SER A 136 0.90 -18.92 -0.61
CA SER A 136 -0.50 -19.23 -0.96
C SER A 136 -1.13 -20.32 -0.09
N TYR A 137 -0.34 -21.20 0.54
CA TYR A 137 -0.80 -22.21 1.50
C TYR A 137 -1.53 -21.61 2.70
N ARG A 138 -1.28 -20.34 3.05
CA ARG A 138 -1.95 -19.62 4.14
C ARG A 138 -3.41 -19.30 3.85
N ALA A 139 -3.86 -19.42 2.62
CA ALA A 139 -5.28 -19.33 2.28
C ALA A 139 -6.14 -20.32 3.10
N ARG A 140 -5.56 -21.48 3.48
CA ARG A 140 -6.21 -22.42 4.39
C ARG A 140 -6.51 -21.81 5.77
N SER A 141 -5.66 -20.90 6.26
CA SER A 141 -5.90 -20.20 7.53
C SER A 141 -7.03 -19.18 7.40
N ILE A 142 -7.08 -18.43 6.29
CA ILE A 142 -8.20 -17.52 5.98
C ILE A 142 -9.50 -18.32 5.94
N ARG A 143 -9.55 -19.44 5.18
CA ARG A 143 -10.77 -20.27 5.06
C ARG A 143 -11.28 -20.78 6.39
N ARG A 144 -10.38 -21.11 7.33
CA ARG A 144 -10.74 -21.70 8.61
C ARG A 144 -11.08 -20.66 9.68
N ASP A 145 -10.36 -19.54 9.72
CA ASP A 145 -10.26 -18.68 10.89
C ASP A 145 -10.82 -17.25 10.62
N VAL A 146 -11.31 -16.95 9.41
CA VAL A 146 -11.86 -15.64 9.03
C VAL A 146 -13.30 -15.81 8.54
N ASP A 147 -14.23 -15.09 9.15
CA ASP A 147 -15.66 -15.18 8.84
C ASP A 147 -16.07 -14.24 7.69
N LEU A 148 -15.38 -13.11 7.53
CA LEU A 148 -15.54 -12.16 6.41
C LEU A 148 -14.19 -11.61 5.98
N LEU A 149 -13.85 -11.72 4.70
CA LEU A 149 -12.66 -11.16 4.10
C LEU A 149 -13.03 -9.99 3.19
N LEU A 150 -12.50 -8.81 3.48
CA LEU A 150 -12.68 -7.60 2.67
C LEU A 150 -11.41 -7.34 1.86
N SER A 151 -11.47 -7.59 0.57
CA SER A 151 -10.36 -7.44 -0.37
C SER A 151 -10.38 -6.07 -1.03
N ILE A 152 -9.19 -5.58 -1.41
CA ILE A 152 -9.00 -4.27 -2.03
C ILE A 152 -8.49 -4.34 -3.47
N LEU A 153 -8.06 -5.52 -3.94
CA LEU A 153 -7.64 -5.72 -5.32
C LEU A 153 -8.71 -6.52 -6.08
N PRO A 154 -9.04 -6.13 -7.32
CA PRO A 154 -10.20 -6.67 -8.04
C PRO A 154 -10.12 -8.18 -8.32
N PHE A 155 -8.92 -8.73 -8.51
CA PHE A 155 -8.70 -10.14 -8.79
C PHE A 155 -8.71 -11.04 -7.55
N GLU A 156 -8.63 -10.48 -6.33
CA GLU A 156 -8.50 -11.26 -5.10
C GLU A 156 -9.74 -12.10 -4.81
N LYS A 157 -10.94 -11.58 -5.09
CA LYS A 157 -12.19 -12.32 -4.87
C LYS A 157 -12.21 -13.64 -5.65
N GLU A 158 -11.84 -13.59 -6.93
CA GLU A 158 -11.76 -14.78 -7.78
C GLU A 158 -10.63 -15.72 -7.34
N TRP A 159 -9.48 -15.14 -6.98
CA TRP A 159 -8.34 -15.91 -6.48
C TRP A 159 -8.67 -16.70 -5.21
N TYR A 160 -9.41 -16.10 -4.28
CA TYR A 160 -9.86 -16.77 -3.07
C TYR A 160 -10.97 -17.78 -3.37
N ALA A 161 -11.93 -17.45 -4.24
CA ALA A 161 -13.00 -18.35 -4.65
C ALA A 161 -12.47 -19.65 -5.28
N SER A 162 -11.42 -19.56 -6.12
CA SER A 162 -10.74 -20.74 -6.72
C SER A 162 -10.10 -21.68 -5.66
N ARG A 163 -9.99 -21.22 -4.42
CA ARG A 163 -9.47 -22.00 -3.25
C ARG A 163 -10.55 -22.37 -2.24
N GLY A 164 -11.83 -22.26 -2.64
CA GLY A 164 -12.98 -22.59 -1.81
C GLY A 164 -13.19 -21.61 -0.66
N ILE A 165 -12.82 -20.34 -0.83
CA ILE A 165 -13.06 -19.25 0.11
C ILE A 165 -14.05 -18.29 -0.54
N THR A 166 -15.31 -18.34 -0.11
CA THR A 166 -16.44 -17.63 -0.74
C THR A 166 -16.93 -16.43 0.06
N ASN A 167 -16.53 -16.33 1.32
CA ASN A 167 -16.85 -15.22 2.23
C ASN A 167 -15.93 -14.01 1.99
N VAL A 168 -15.73 -13.65 0.71
CA VAL A 168 -14.85 -12.57 0.25
C VAL A 168 -15.67 -11.51 -0.45
N GLU A 169 -15.53 -10.26 0.00
CA GLU A 169 -16.15 -9.09 -0.64
C GLU A 169 -15.08 -8.12 -1.12
N TYR A 170 -15.18 -7.72 -2.38
CA TYR A 170 -14.35 -6.66 -2.93
C TYR A 170 -14.95 -5.30 -2.57
N VAL A 171 -14.21 -4.48 -1.84
CA VAL A 171 -14.68 -3.17 -1.36
C VAL A 171 -14.04 -1.99 -2.13
N GLY A 172 -13.20 -2.27 -3.11
CA GLY A 172 -12.43 -1.25 -3.84
C GLY A 172 -11.12 -0.90 -3.13
N HIS A 173 -10.23 -0.25 -3.86
CA HIS A 173 -8.94 0.13 -3.32
C HIS A 173 -9.02 1.48 -2.60
N PRO A 174 -8.42 1.66 -1.41
CA PRO A 174 -8.46 2.93 -0.66
C PRO A 174 -7.85 4.14 -1.39
N LEU A 175 -6.99 3.92 -2.37
CA LEU A 175 -6.43 4.97 -3.22
C LEU A 175 -7.42 5.47 -4.29
N ALA A 176 -8.41 4.66 -4.69
CA ALA A 176 -9.37 5.05 -5.72
C ALA A 176 -10.12 6.32 -5.30
N GLY A 177 -10.10 7.32 -6.16
CA GLY A 177 -10.71 8.64 -5.91
C GLY A 177 -9.98 9.53 -4.89
N ASN A 178 -8.90 9.04 -4.25
CA ASN A 178 -8.15 9.77 -3.22
C ASN A 178 -6.75 10.21 -3.68
N VAL A 179 -6.35 9.87 -4.90
CA VAL A 179 -5.06 10.25 -5.46
C VAL A 179 -5.26 11.40 -6.43
N VAL A 180 -5.02 12.61 -5.93
CA VAL A 180 -5.11 13.85 -6.69
C VAL A 180 -3.85 14.67 -6.39
N ALA A 181 -3.25 15.30 -7.40
CA ALA A 181 -2.20 16.28 -7.20
C ALA A 181 -2.82 17.60 -6.69
N ALA A 182 -2.18 18.24 -5.71
CA ALA A 182 -2.69 19.47 -5.10
C ALA A 182 -2.58 20.69 -6.06
N TYR A 183 -1.71 20.61 -7.06
CA TYR A 183 -1.49 21.65 -8.06
C TYR A 183 -0.99 21.04 -9.39
N ASP A 184 -1.11 21.81 -10.46
CA ASP A 184 -0.76 21.39 -11.82
C ASP A 184 0.75 21.39 -12.11
N ARG A 185 1.12 20.97 -13.34
CA ARG A 185 2.51 20.92 -13.81
C ARG A 185 3.20 22.29 -13.79
N ASN A 186 2.49 23.37 -14.17
CA ASN A 186 3.09 24.69 -14.24
C ASN A 186 3.47 25.19 -12.85
N GLU A 187 2.59 25.02 -11.88
CA GLU A 187 2.84 25.38 -10.50
C GLU A 187 3.92 24.49 -9.87
N PHE A 188 3.94 23.17 -10.18
CA PHE A 188 5.01 22.28 -9.77
C PHE A 188 6.37 22.75 -10.29
N CYS A 189 6.47 23.05 -11.58
CA CYS A 189 7.71 23.53 -12.21
C CYS A 189 8.18 24.84 -11.59
N ARG A 190 7.26 25.79 -11.37
CA ARG A 190 7.57 27.07 -10.73
C ARG A 190 8.14 26.87 -9.31
N ARG A 191 7.57 26.00 -8.51
CA ARG A 191 8.02 25.71 -7.12
C ARG A 191 9.39 25.05 -7.06
N HIS A 192 9.71 24.23 -8.05
CA HIS A 192 10.93 23.44 -8.06
C HIS A 192 11.99 23.92 -9.04
N ASN A 193 11.79 25.11 -9.63
CA ASN A 193 12.70 25.71 -10.60
C ASN A 193 12.98 24.78 -11.79
N LEU A 194 11.90 24.29 -12.41
CA LEU A 194 11.88 23.44 -13.60
C LEU A 194 11.24 24.22 -14.77
N ASP A 195 11.60 23.84 -16.00
CA ASP A 195 10.95 24.35 -17.21
C ASP A 195 9.71 23.46 -17.52
N PRO A 196 8.48 24.02 -17.55
CA PRO A 196 7.29 23.26 -17.84
C PRO A 196 7.21 22.72 -19.28
N ASN A 197 8.01 23.29 -20.21
CA ASN A 197 8.03 22.87 -21.61
C ASN A 197 9.04 21.75 -21.90
N SER A 198 9.94 21.48 -20.97
CA SER A 198 10.93 20.40 -21.07
C SER A 198 10.41 19.11 -20.45
N PRO A 199 10.77 17.93 -20.99
CA PRO A 199 10.35 16.66 -20.41
C PRO A 199 10.85 16.48 -18.97
N ILE A 200 9.98 15.89 -18.11
CA ILE A 200 10.30 15.62 -16.71
C ILE A 200 10.22 14.12 -16.46
N ILE A 201 11.26 13.55 -15.90
CA ILE A 201 11.30 12.16 -15.43
C ILE A 201 11.41 12.13 -13.91
N SER A 202 10.44 11.51 -13.24
CA SER A 202 10.49 11.30 -11.80
C SER A 202 11.17 9.98 -11.43
N LEU A 203 11.99 10.03 -10.37
CA LEU A 203 12.72 8.89 -9.81
C LEU A 203 12.25 8.66 -8.38
N LEU A 204 11.64 7.50 -8.12
CA LEU A 204 11.08 7.12 -6.82
C LEU A 204 11.75 5.83 -6.31
N PRO A 205 12.87 5.94 -5.58
CA PRO A 205 13.70 4.79 -5.21
C PRO A 205 13.11 3.94 -4.08
N GLY A 206 11.96 4.31 -3.52
CA GLY A 206 11.29 3.60 -2.45
C GLY A 206 11.30 4.34 -1.10
N SER A 207 10.68 3.72 -0.11
CA SER A 207 10.48 4.32 1.22
C SER A 207 11.34 3.70 2.32
N ARG A 208 12.08 2.62 2.03
CA ARG A 208 12.93 1.91 2.98
C ARG A 208 14.41 2.20 2.72
N HIS A 209 15.20 2.26 3.79
CA HIS A 209 16.65 2.49 3.68
C HIS A 209 17.34 1.55 2.67
N LYS A 210 17.03 0.25 2.72
CA LYS A 210 17.62 -0.73 1.80
C LYS A 210 17.18 -0.56 0.36
N GLU A 211 15.95 -0.11 0.12
CA GLU A 211 15.46 0.22 -1.22
C GLU A 211 16.25 1.43 -1.76
N LEU A 212 16.32 2.50 -0.99
CA LEU A 212 17.09 3.69 -1.35
C LEU A 212 18.54 3.34 -1.71
N ALA A 213 19.25 2.65 -0.83
CA ALA A 213 20.65 2.30 -1.02
C ALA A 213 20.92 1.41 -2.25
N ARG A 214 19.94 0.60 -2.70
CA ARG A 214 20.12 -0.35 -3.80
C ARG A 214 19.56 0.14 -5.13
N ILE A 215 18.48 0.92 -5.09
CA ILE A 215 17.73 1.34 -6.29
C ILE A 215 18.14 2.73 -6.75
N LEU A 216 18.50 3.65 -5.83
CA LEU A 216 18.91 4.99 -6.21
C LEU A 216 20.17 5.03 -7.09
N PRO A 217 21.28 4.28 -6.81
CA PRO A 217 22.44 4.32 -7.68
C PRO A 217 22.13 4.00 -9.14
N PRO A 218 21.46 2.89 -9.52
CA PRO A 218 21.10 2.67 -10.91
C PRO A 218 20.11 3.69 -11.49
N MET A 219 19.29 4.36 -10.67
CA MET A 219 18.46 5.47 -11.13
C MET A 219 19.30 6.69 -11.51
N ILE A 220 20.33 7.02 -10.72
CA ILE A 220 21.27 8.10 -11.02
C ILE A 220 22.07 7.79 -12.29
N ASP A 221 22.56 6.55 -12.43
CA ASP A 221 23.23 6.09 -13.65
C ASP A 221 22.33 6.23 -14.88
N ALA A 222 21.02 5.89 -14.75
CA ALA A 222 20.05 6.04 -15.82
C ALA A 222 19.87 7.52 -16.19
N ALA A 223 19.73 8.41 -15.20
CA ALA A 223 19.62 9.85 -15.43
C ALA A 223 20.85 10.42 -16.13
N ALA A 224 22.05 9.98 -15.74
CA ALA A 224 23.30 10.35 -16.39
C ALA A 224 23.37 9.88 -17.86
N ASN A 225 22.97 8.64 -18.12
CA ASN A 225 22.93 8.09 -19.47
C ASN A 225 21.92 8.80 -20.37
N ILE A 226 20.76 9.17 -19.83
CA ILE A 226 19.75 9.97 -20.52
C ILE A 226 20.29 11.39 -20.79
N SER A 227 20.89 12.05 -19.81
CA SER A 227 21.40 13.42 -19.95
C SER A 227 22.47 13.55 -21.04
N LYS A 228 23.27 12.49 -21.26
CA LYS A 228 24.26 12.45 -22.38
C LYS A 228 23.60 12.44 -23.76
N GLN A 229 22.38 11.89 -23.85
CA GLN A 229 21.63 11.76 -25.11
C GLN A 229 20.64 12.93 -25.32
N ARG A 230 20.02 13.39 -24.22
CA ARG A 230 18.95 14.38 -24.20
C ARG A 230 19.15 15.32 -23.00
N ALA A 231 19.91 16.40 -23.24
CA ALA A 231 20.24 17.41 -22.21
C ALA A 231 19.02 18.26 -21.79
N ASP A 232 17.94 18.25 -22.57
CA ASP A 232 16.70 18.96 -22.32
C ASP A 232 15.81 18.28 -21.25
N ILE A 233 16.10 17.02 -20.91
CA ILE A 233 15.29 16.27 -19.93
C ILE A 233 15.68 16.66 -18.51
N GLN A 234 14.69 16.90 -17.69
CA GLN A 234 14.82 17.25 -16.28
C GLN A 234 14.45 16.04 -15.39
N PHE A 235 15.16 15.88 -14.29
CA PHE A 235 14.92 14.79 -13.34
C PHE A 235 14.43 15.31 -12.00
N VAL A 236 13.46 14.62 -11.42
CA VAL A 236 12.93 14.88 -10.08
C VAL A 236 13.09 13.63 -9.23
N LEU A 237 14.01 13.68 -8.28
CA LEU A 237 14.15 12.60 -7.29
C LEU A 237 13.26 12.88 -6.09
N VAL A 238 12.30 12.00 -5.86
CA VAL A 238 11.34 12.13 -4.76
C VAL A 238 11.74 11.24 -3.61
N ILE A 239 12.03 11.84 -2.46
CA ILE A 239 12.34 11.12 -1.22
C ILE A 239 11.08 11.00 -0.37
N ALA A 240 10.82 9.78 0.10
CA ALA A 240 9.66 9.50 0.93
C ALA A 240 9.70 10.29 2.26
N PRO A 241 8.54 10.74 2.78
CA PRO A 241 8.47 11.60 3.97
C PRO A 241 9.13 11.04 5.23
N ASN A 242 9.24 9.72 5.33
CA ASN A 242 9.85 9.02 6.46
C ASN A 242 11.35 8.76 6.30
N ARG A 243 12.00 9.35 5.28
CA ARG A 243 13.43 9.19 4.99
C ARG A 243 14.17 10.52 5.16
N ASP A 244 15.43 10.44 5.60
CA ASP A 244 16.30 11.61 5.63
C ASP A 244 16.83 11.90 4.21
N PRO A 245 16.60 13.10 3.66
CA PRO A 245 17.14 13.49 2.35
C PRO A 245 18.66 13.42 2.25
N LYS A 246 19.39 13.49 3.38
CA LYS A 246 20.86 13.39 3.40
C LYS A 246 21.36 12.07 2.86
N GLU A 247 20.64 10.96 3.12
CA GLU A 247 21.00 9.64 2.57
C GLU A 247 21.04 9.67 1.03
N ALA A 248 20.06 10.32 0.42
CA ALA A 248 20.02 10.47 -1.04
C ALA A 248 21.09 11.44 -1.54
N GLN A 249 21.35 12.54 -0.83
CA GLN A 249 22.38 13.51 -1.18
C GLN A 249 23.77 12.88 -1.18
N GLU A 250 24.10 12.03 -0.23
CA GLU A 250 25.36 11.28 -0.19
C GLU A 250 25.55 10.40 -1.43
N ILE A 251 24.50 9.67 -1.83
CA ILE A 251 24.54 8.83 -3.04
C ILE A 251 24.68 9.67 -4.31
N ILE A 252 23.94 10.78 -4.42
CA ILE A 252 24.02 11.69 -5.58
C ILE A 252 25.41 12.32 -5.67
N SER A 253 25.97 12.78 -4.53
CA SER A 253 27.28 13.44 -4.49
C SER A 253 28.45 12.49 -4.82
N ALA A 254 28.26 11.19 -4.67
CA ALA A 254 29.24 10.19 -5.06
C ALA A 254 29.27 9.93 -6.56
N HIS A 255 28.30 10.44 -7.32
CA HIS A 255 28.24 10.30 -8.78
C HIS A 255 29.07 11.39 -9.48
N ASP A 256 29.98 10.98 -10.38
CA ASP A 256 30.83 11.87 -11.16
C ASP A 256 30.62 11.60 -12.67
N PRO A 257 30.32 12.61 -13.48
CA PRO A 257 30.06 14.02 -13.12
C PRO A 257 28.71 14.25 -12.44
N PRO A 258 28.56 15.35 -11.66
CA PRO A 258 27.29 15.73 -11.04
C PRO A 258 26.16 15.96 -12.05
N LEU A 259 24.94 15.59 -11.71
CA LEU A 259 23.76 15.80 -12.54
C LEU A 259 23.15 17.18 -12.28
N ALA A 260 23.42 18.13 -13.18
CA ALA A 260 22.97 19.53 -13.06
C ALA A 260 21.42 19.66 -13.20
N ASN A 261 20.79 18.75 -13.96
CA ASN A 261 19.37 18.74 -14.28
C ASN A 261 18.53 17.86 -13.32
N LEU A 262 19.10 17.44 -12.18
CA LEU A 262 18.41 16.67 -11.12
C LEU A 262 17.96 17.62 -10.00
N ARG A 263 16.70 17.51 -9.62
CA ARG A 263 16.12 18.19 -8.44
C ARG A 263 15.71 17.14 -7.41
N LEU A 264 16.22 17.26 -6.21
CA LEU A 264 15.80 16.46 -5.07
C LEU A 264 14.66 17.17 -4.36
N ILE A 265 13.54 16.46 -4.17
CA ILE A 265 12.39 16.94 -3.40
C ILE A 265 12.06 15.97 -2.27
N HIS A 266 11.63 16.54 -1.14
CA HIS A 266 11.17 15.80 0.01
C HIS A 266 9.70 16.13 0.19
N HIS A 267 8.79 15.17 0.07
CA HIS A 267 7.35 15.33 -0.11
C HIS A 267 6.92 15.68 -1.55
N GLY A 268 5.62 15.56 -1.83
CA GLY A 268 5.05 15.91 -3.13
C GLY A 268 5.13 14.80 -4.18
N THR A 269 5.03 13.54 -3.76
CA THR A 269 5.04 12.37 -4.67
C THR A 269 3.99 12.47 -5.76
N ARG A 270 2.76 12.85 -5.40
CA ARG A 270 1.63 12.93 -6.35
C ARG A 270 1.79 14.05 -7.34
N GLU A 271 2.26 15.19 -6.88
CA GLU A 271 2.55 16.37 -7.69
C GLU A 271 3.69 16.08 -8.69
N ALA A 272 4.77 15.43 -8.22
CA ALA A 272 5.88 15.03 -9.08
C ALA A 272 5.43 14.03 -10.15
N LEU A 273 4.66 13.01 -9.77
CA LEU A 273 4.11 12.04 -10.72
C LEU A 273 3.18 12.72 -11.73
N ALA A 274 2.24 13.55 -11.27
CA ALA A 274 1.30 14.26 -12.16
C ALA A 274 1.99 15.20 -13.15
N ALA A 275 3.11 15.82 -12.72
CA ALA A 275 3.90 16.70 -13.57
C ALA A 275 4.85 15.97 -14.54
N SER A 276 5.04 14.65 -14.38
CA SER A 276 6.04 13.88 -15.12
C SER A 276 5.53 13.30 -16.44
N ASP A 277 6.45 13.22 -17.42
CA ASP A 277 6.23 12.53 -18.68
C ASP A 277 6.52 11.04 -18.59
N ALA A 278 7.45 10.66 -17.71
CA ALA A 278 7.76 9.27 -17.35
C ALA A 278 8.26 9.18 -15.92
N ALA A 279 8.26 7.99 -15.34
CA ALA A 279 8.80 7.75 -14.00
C ALA A 279 9.48 6.40 -13.87
N ALA A 280 10.58 6.32 -13.10
CA ALA A 280 11.11 5.08 -12.57
C ALA A 280 10.68 4.92 -11.11
N ILE A 281 9.96 3.85 -10.78
CA ILE A 281 9.31 3.70 -9.49
C ILE A 281 9.65 2.35 -8.86
N ALA A 282 10.17 2.38 -7.64
CA ALA A 282 10.33 1.15 -6.85
C ALA A 282 8.98 0.44 -6.67
N SER A 283 8.98 -0.88 -6.83
CA SER A 283 7.75 -1.69 -6.74
C SER A 283 7.05 -1.48 -5.38
N GLY A 284 5.79 -1.10 -5.40
CA GLY A 284 4.97 -0.81 -4.22
C GLY A 284 3.74 0.04 -4.56
N THR A 285 3.12 0.60 -3.53
CA THR A 285 1.88 1.40 -3.64
C THR A 285 2.01 2.62 -4.55
N ALA A 286 3.22 3.22 -4.64
CA ALA A 286 3.49 4.37 -5.51
C ALA A 286 3.23 4.08 -7.01
N THR A 287 3.35 2.81 -7.44
CA THR A 287 3.01 2.40 -8.80
C THR A 287 1.51 2.53 -9.10
N LEU A 288 0.65 2.29 -8.10
CA LEU A 288 -0.79 2.52 -8.22
C LEU A 288 -1.13 4.02 -8.21
N GLU A 289 -0.42 4.83 -7.41
CA GLU A 289 -0.59 6.28 -7.43
C GLU A 289 -0.22 6.84 -8.81
N ALA A 290 0.89 6.38 -9.40
CA ALA A 290 1.27 6.76 -10.76
C ALA A 290 0.23 6.33 -11.81
N ALA A 291 -0.32 5.11 -11.69
CA ALA A 291 -1.39 4.66 -12.60
C ALA A 291 -2.66 5.50 -12.48
N LEU A 292 -3.06 5.86 -11.25
CA LEU A 292 -4.23 6.73 -10.98
C LEU A 292 -4.04 8.16 -11.52
N LEU A 293 -2.80 8.66 -11.52
CA LEU A 293 -2.42 9.95 -12.11
C LEU A 293 -2.16 9.85 -13.63
N GLY A 294 -2.19 8.65 -14.18
CA GLY A 294 -1.92 8.41 -15.59
C GLY A 294 -0.45 8.61 -15.99
N THR A 295 0.50 8.45 -15.08
CA THR A 295 1.94 8.68 -15.34
C THR A 295 2.58 7.41 -15.89
N PRO A 296 3.12 7.42 -17.12
CA PRO A 296 3.90 6.32 -17.68
C PRO A 296 5.07 5.96 -16.79
N MET A 297 5.33 4.68 -16.59
CA MET A 297 6.35 4.25 -15.63
C MET A 297 7.12 3.00 -16.04
N VAL A 298 8.31 2.89 -15.48
CA VAL A 298 9.09 1.65 -15.38
C VAL A 298 9.11 1.25 -13.91
N ILE A 299 8.71 0.04 -13.62
CA ILE A 299 8.75 -0.51 -12.24
C ILE A 299 10.12 -1.12 -12.01
N VAL A 300 10.75 -0.79 -10.91
CA VAL A 300 12.08 -1.30 -10.56
C VAL A 300 12.07 -1.98 -9.21
N TYR A 301 12.88 -3.03 -9.08
CA TYR A 301 13.07 -3.70 -7.80
C TYR A 301 14.46 -4.34 -7.71
N LYS A 302 15.13 -4.11 -6.59
CA LYS A 302 16.46 -4.67 -6.33
C LYS A 302 16.61 -5.08 -4.87
N GLU A 303 16.80 -6.36 -4.64
CA GLU A 303 17.02 -6.94 -3.32
C GLU A 303 18.44 -7.54 -3.24
N SER A 304 18.92 -7.86 -2.04
CA SER A 304 20.20 -8.55 -1.92
C SER A 304 20.18 -9.90 -2.65
N PRO A 305 21.30 -10.34 -3.25
CA PRO A 305 21.37 -11.62 -3.95
C PRO A 305 20.94 -12.80 -3.07
N ILE A 306 21.30 -12.77 -1.78
CA ILE A 306 20.97 -13.81 -0.81
C ILE A 306 19.44 -13.85 -0.58
N ASN A 307 18.83 -12.71 -0.29
CA ASN A 307 17.40 -12.64 -0.07
C ASN A 307 16.61 -13.02 -1.32
N TRP A 308 17.09 -12.58 -2.50
CA TRP A 308 16.45 -12.94 -3.78
C TRP A 308 16.52 -14.45 -4.05
N HIS A 309 17.65 -15.08 -3.79
CA HIS A 309 17.79 -16.53 -4.00
C HIS A 309 16.86 -17.36 -3.11
N VAL A 310 16.61 -16.86 -1.90
CA VAL A 310 15.71 -17.52 -0.93
C VAL A 310 14.25 -17.18 -1.21
N LEU A 311 13.93 -15.89 -1.39
CA LEU A 311 12.56 -15.40 -1.52
C LEU A 311 12.03 -15.53 -2.95
N GLY A 312 12.86 -15.37 -3.97
CA GLY A 312 12.45 -15.43 -5.37
C GLY A 312 11.85 -16.78 -5.77
N LYS A 313 12.33 -17.88 -5.17
CA LYS A 313 11.77 -19.22 -5.36
C LYS A 313 10.38 -19.42 -4.71
N LEU A 314 10.01 -18.54 -3.79
CA LEU A 314 8.71 -18.57 -3.09
C LEU A 314 7.66 -17.65 -3.74
N ILE A 315 8.09 -16.82 -4.69
CA ILE A 315 7.22 -15.90 -5.42
C ILE A 315 6.68 -16.64 -6.65
N ASN A 316 5.38 -16.72 -6.75
CA ASN A 316 4.68 -17.55 -7.75
C ASN A 316 3.79 -16.68 -8.66
N VAL A 317 4.33 -15.53 -9.11
CA VAL A 317 3.64 -14.60 -10.01
C VAL A 317 4.53 -14.24 -11.19
N GLU A 318 3.92 -14.07 -12.36
CA GLU A 318 4.62 -13.64 -13.58
C GLU A 318 5.02 -12.16 -13.53
N ASN A 319 4.22 -11.34 -12.86
CA ASN A 319 4.43 -9.91 -12.68
C ASN A 319 4.52 -9.57 -11.19
N TYR A 320 5.38 -8.63 -10.85
CA TYR A 320 5.60 -8.16 -9.47
C TYR A 320 4.91 -6.82 -9.19
N GLY A 321 4.72 -6.01 -10.22
CA GLY A 321 4.08 -4.70 -10.11
C GLY A 321 2.57 -4.82 -10.01
N LEU A 322 1.96 -4.12 -9.05
CA LEU A 322 0.51 -4.14 -8.84
C LEU A 322 -0.27 -3.73 -10.09
N VAL A 323 0.27 -2.82 -10.90
CA VAL A 323 -0.34 -2.37 -12.15
C VAL A 323 -0.49 -3.54 -13.14
N ASN A 324 0.58 -4.31 -13.37
CA ASN A 324 0.57 -5.46 -14.27
C ASN A 324 -0.30 -6.59 -13.72
N LEU A 325 -0.28 -6.81 -12.41
CA LEU A 325 -1.14 -7.80 -11.75
C LEU A 325 -2.63 -7.48 -11.91
N ILE A 326 -3.02 -6.22 -11.75
CA ILE A 326 -4.41 -5.77 -11.96
C ILE A 326 -4.80 -5.86 -13.45
N ALA A 327 -3.84 -5.57 -14.33
CA ALA A 327 -4.05 -5.72 -15.77
C ALA A 327 -4.22 -7.19 -16.21
N GLY A 328 -3.62 -8.14 -15.47
CA GLY A 328 -3.51 -9.55 -15.84
C GLY A 328 -2.50 -9.81 -16.97
N ARG A 329 -1.65 -8.83 -17.29
CA ARG A 329 -0.59 -8.89 -18.30
C ARG A 329 0.46 -7.80 -18.06
N THR A 330 1.61 -7.93 -18.69
CA THR A 330 2.64 -6.88 -18.66
C THR A 330 2.19 -5.67 -19.49
N VAL A 331 1.97 -4.54 -18.85
CA VAL A 331 1.61 -3.24 -19.44
C VAL A 331 2.76 -2.26 -19.30
N VAL A 332 3.42 -2.28 -18.15
CA VAL A 332 4.60 -1.49 -17.86
C VAL A 332 5.81 -2.39 -17.66
N THR A 333 6.96 -1.96 -18.12
CA THR A 333 8.21 -2.74 -17.97
C THR A 333 8.58 -2.87 -16.50
N GLU A 334 8.97 -4.08 -16.09
CA GLU A 334 9.50 -4.39 -14.76
C GLU A 334 10.99 -4.75 -14.87
N LEU A 335 11.84 -3.92 -14.28
CA LEU A 335 13.29 -4.16 -14.23
C LEU A 335 13.69 -4.71 -12.86
N MET A 336 13.93 -6.02 -12.84
CA MET A 336 14.16 -6.76 -11.60
C MET A 336 15.65 -7.13 -11.47
N GLN A 337 16.19 -6.98 -10.27
CA GLN A 337 17.55 -7.44 -9.92
C GLN A 337 18.66 -6.94 -10.86
N GLN A 338 19.20 -7.82 -11.71
CA GLN A 338 20.27 -7.47 -12.68
C GLN A 338 19.77 -6.56 -13.79
N ASP A 339 18.50 -6.65 -14.15
CA ASP A 339 17.85 -5.78 -15.14
C ASP A 339 17.64 -4.36 -14.59
N CYS A 340 17.61 -4.20 -13.26
CA CYS A 340 17.59 -2.90 -12.60
C CYS A 340 19.01 -2.26 -12.63
N ASN A 341 19.41 -1.80 -13.81
CA ASN A 341 20.67 -1.11 -14.09
C ASN A 341 20.43 0.18 -14.89
N GLY A 342 21.43 1.07 -14.89
CA GLY A 342 21.29 2.40 -15.48
C GLY A 342 21.06 2.40 -16.99
N GLU A 343 21.69 1.50 -17.74
CA GLU A 343 21.57 1.45 -19.20
C GLU A 343 20.17 1.02 -19.64
N ARG A 344 19.67 -0.09 -19.07
CA ARG A 344 18.36 -0.63 -19.42
C ARG A 344 17.25 0.31 -18.97
N MET A 345 17.38 0.88 -17.77
CA MET A 345 16.41 1.85 -17.24
C MET A 345 16.37 3.13 -18.11
N ALA A 346 17.52 3.65 -18.55
CA ALA A 346 17.58 4.80 -19.44
C ALA A 346 16.86 4.54 -20.76
N LYS A 347 17.11 3.37 -21.37
CA LYS A 347 16.44 2.97 -22.61
C LYS A 347 14.91 2.92 -22.42
N GLU A 348 14.42 2.20 -21.43
CA GLU A 348 12.99 2.07 -21.17
C GLU A 348 12.32 3.42 -20.87
N LEU A 349 12.96 4.31 -20.12
CA LEU A 349 12.45 5.65 -19.83
C LEU A 349 12.39 6.52 -21.07
N LEU A 350 13.42 6.51 -21.91
CA LEU A 350 13.43 7.25 -23.19
C LEU A 350 12.34 6.74 -24.14
N ASP A 351 12.10 5.42 -24.16
CA ASP A 351 11.07 4.80 -24.96
C ASP A 351 9.64 5.19 -24.53
N LEU A 352 9.46 5.72 -23.32
CA LEU A 352 8.17 6.22 -22.81
C LEU A 352 7.88 7.68 -23.23
N LEU A 353 8.86 8.45 -23.68
CA LEU A 353 8.69 9.89 -23.96
C LEU A 353 8.00 10.21 -25.30
N PRO A 354 8.12 9.42 -26.39
CA PRO A 354 7.43 9.73 -27.64
C PRO A 354 5.91 9.88 -27.43
N SER A 355 5.34 10.95 -27.97
CA SER A 355 3.96 11.39 -27.66
C SER A 355 2.89 10.32 -27.87
N GLU A 356 3.01 9.55 -28.97
CA GLU A 356 2.04 8.48 -29.28
C GLU A 356 2.07 7.35 -28.24
N ARG A 357 3.27 6.83 -27.92
CA ARG A 357 3.44 5.78 -26.91
C ARG A 357 3.03 6.27 -25.51
N ASN A 358 3.43 7.49 -25.18
CA ASN A 358 3.09 8.12 -23.90
C ASN A 358 1.57 8.24 -23.72
N SER A 359 0.88 8.81 -24.71
CA SER A 359 -0.58 8.99 -24.68
C SER A 359 -1.32 7.65 -24.64
N SER A 360 -0.89 6.67 -25.43
CA SER A 360 -1.45 5.31 -25.41
C SER A 360 -1.33 4.68 -24.04
N LEU A 361 -0.14 4.73 -23.42
CA LEU A 361 0.09 4.15 -22.11
C LEU A 361 -0.68 4.89 -21.00
N ARG A 362 -0.80 6.22 -21.05
CA ARG A 362 -1.64 7.00 -20.13
C ARG A 362 -3.09 6.53 -20.16
N GLY A 363 -3.65 6.36 -21.34
CA GLY A 363 -5.02 5.86 -21.51
C GLY A 363 -5.20 4.43 -20.98
N GLU A 364 -4.16 3.59 -21.12
CA GLU A 364 -4.18 2.24 -20.57
C GLU A 364 -4.09 2.21 -19.05
N LEU A 365 -3.20 3.00 -18.47
CA LEU A 365 -3.07 3.16 -17.02
C LEU A 365 -4.38 3.65 -16.38
N GLN A 366 -5.06 4.62 -17.00
CA GLN A 366 -6.37 5.09 -16.55
C GLN A 366 -7.43 3.97 -16.57
N ARG A 367 -7.44 3.13 -17.60
CA ARG A 367 -8.34 1.97 -17.65
C ARG A 367 -8.05 0.93 -16.56
N ILE A 368 -6.77 0.69 -16.25
CA ILE A 368 -6.36 -0.19 -15.15
C ILE A 368 -6.73 0.41 -13.81
N ALA A 369 -6.48 1.71 -13.63
CA ALA A 369 -6.86 2.46 -12.43
C ALA A 369 -8.38 2.41 -12.18
N GLY A 370 -9.20 2.46 -13.22
CA GLY A 370 -10.65 2.29 -13.12
C GLY A 370 -11.09 0.94 -12.54
N ARG A 371 -10.26 -0.12 -12.65
CA ARG A 371 -10.54 -1.43 -12.03
C ARG A 371 -10.36 -1.44 -10.51
N LEU A 372 -9.68 -0.43 -9.94
CA LEU A 372 -9.54 -0.27 -8.49
C LEU A 372 -10.86 0.13 -7.80
N GLY A 373 -11.90 0.39 -8.58
CA GLY A 373 -13.20 0.83 -8.10
C GLY A 373 -13.28 2.35 -7.92
N GLU A 374 -14.41 2.79 -7.40
CA GLU A 374 -14.67 4.20 -7.11
C GLU A 374 -14.16 4.59 -5.72
N ALA A 375 -14.14 5.89 -5.43
CA ALA A 375 -13.93 6.42 -4.07
C ALA A 375 -14.87 5.76 -3.05
N GLY A 376 -14.50 5.76 -1.77
CA GLY A 376 -15.38 5.25 -0.71
C GLY A 376 -15.16 3.78 -0.35
N ALA A 377 -13.95 3.25 -0.53
CA ALA A 377 -13.62 1.87 -0.10
C ALA A 377 -13.89 1.63 1.39
N SER A 378 -13.57 2.61 2.26
CA SER A 378 -13.83 2.50 3.70
C SER A 378 -15.32 2.52 4.03
N GLN A 379 -16.14 3.27 3.29
CA GLN A 379 -17.60 3.29 3.44
C GLN A 379 -18.20 1.94 3.05
N ARG A 380 -17.81 1.38 1.89
CA ARG A 380 -18.25 0.05 1.47
C ARG A 380 -17.79 -1.03 2.44
N ALA A 381 -16.57 -0.92 3.00
CA ALA A 381 -16.09 -1.83 4.03
C ALA A 381 -16.94 -1.74 5.30
N ALA A 382 -17.28 -0.53 5.76
CA ALA A 382 -18.16 -0.29 6.90
C ALA A 382 -19.56 -0.91 6.68
N GLU A 383 -20.18 -0.69 5.53
CA GLU A 383 -21.49 -1.28 5.17
C GLU A 383 -21.45 -2.81 5.21
N LYS A 384 -20.40 -3.43 4.65
CA LYS A 384 -20.24 -4.89 4.65
C LYS A 384 -20.04 -5.45 6.06
N ILE A 385 -19.25 -4.77 6.89
CA ILE A 385 -19.04 -5.13 8.30
C ILE A 385 -20.34 -5.06 9.08
N LEU A 386 -21.07 -3.97 8.96
CA LEU A 386 -22.33 -3.77 9.64
C LEU A 386 -23.40 -4.80 9.22
N SER A 387 -23.54 -5.03 7.92
CA SER A 387 -24.43 -6.05 7.38
C SER A 387 -24.07 -7.46 7.88
N PHE A 388 -22.79 -7.80 7.91
CA PHE A 388 -22.32 -9.08 8.42
C PHE A 388 -22.64 -9.27 9.91
N ILE A 389 -22.40 -8.25 10.74
CA ILE A 389 -22.69 -8.32 12.18
C ILE A 389 -24.20 -8.49 12.42
N GLN A 390 -25.05 -7.79 11.67
CA GLN A 390 -26.51 -7.91 11.77
C GLN A 390 -27.03 -9.29 11.39
N SER A 391 -26.55 -9.83 10.26
CA SER A 391 -27.02 -11.13 9.72
C SER A 391 -26.69 -12.32 10.63
N THR A 392 -25.66 -12.17 11.46
CA THR A 392 -25.17 -13.23 12.36
C THR A 392 -25.59 -13.06 13.81
N THR A 393 -26.35 -12.00 14.14
CA THR A 393 -26.96 -11.85 15.47
C THR A 393 -28.25 -12.66 15.52
N PRO A 394 -28.42 -13.63 16.45
CA PRO A 394 -29.65 -14.41 16.58
C PRO A 394 -30.83 -13.45 16.77
N SER A 395 -31.93 -13.70 16.04
CA SER A 395 -33.20 -13.03 16.29
C SER A 395 -33.65 -13.41 17.69
N SER A 396 -33.51 -12.52 18.65
CA SER A 396 -34.04 -12.67 20.02
C SER A 396 -35.55 -12.65 20.04
#